data_4fbbf5e920ce182ad5e2dfdfec582107
#
_entry.id   4fbbf5e920ce182ad5e2dfdfec582107
#
_cell.length_a   1.000
_cell.length_b   1.000
_cell.length_c   1.000
_cell.angle_alpha   90.00
_cell.angle_beta   90.00
_cell.angle_gamma   90.00
#
_symmetry.space_group_name_H-M   'P 1'
#
loop_
_entity.id
_entity.type
_entity.pdbx_description
1 polymer ?
#
loop_
_entity_poly.entity_id
_entity_poly.type
_entity_poly.pdbx_seq_one_letter_code
_entity_poly.pdbx_strand_id
1 'polypeptide(L)'
;MNIAVYLLEVRAVEDARSETVRKSFERIFERHGLPEAIRSDNGSPFASRQGLLGLSRLSVWWVVLGIDLERGRPGHPQDNAGHERMHKDISRELEAVGECAQDALDLWRESFNYERPHEALGMRCPGEVYLASERKYEGTPEDLDYPKMCSRRVSPRGLISLEGQPLFLSTSLGGWSVGLKPIAEDVMEVWFARLLLGQVDLATRNFIRADIRPNKTANETEKV
;
A
#
# COMPACT_ATOMS: atom_id res chain seq x y z
N MET A 1 -14.85 3.53 15.25
CA MET A 1 -15.97 3.41 14.32
C MET A 1 -15.76 2.07 13.59
N ASN A 2 -16.56 1.04 13.88
CA ASN A 2 -16.47 -0.23 13.15
C ASN A 2 -17.11 -0.01 11.79
N ILE A 3 -16.27 0.18 10.78
CA ILE A 3 -16.74 0.24 9.39
C ILE A 3 -16.98 -1.19 8.97
N ALA A 4 -18.20 -1.50 8.56
CA ALA A 4 -18.50 -2.80 7.97
C ALA A 4 -17.74 -2.97 6.67
N VAL A 5 -17.09 -4.09 6.54
CA VAL A 5 -16.10 -4.37 5.49
C VAL A 5 -16.76 -5.26 4.45
N TYR A 6 -16.85 -4.79 3.21
CA TYR A 6 -17.12 -5.68 2.08
C TYR A 6 -15.86 -6.49 1.78
N LEU A 7 -15.98 -7.79 1.70
CA LEU A 7 -14.87 -8.71 1.50
C LEU A 7 -14.60 -8.87 0.00
N LEU A 8 -13.59 -8.17 -0.49
CA LEU A 8 -13.24 -8.13 -1.91
C LEU A 8 -12.77 -9.48 -2.44
N GLU A 9 -11.85 -10.12 -1.72
CA GLU A 9 -11.29 -11.43 -2.08
C GLU A 9 -10.83 -12.18 -0.83
N VAL A 10 -11.07 -13.49 -0.81
CA VAL A 10 -10.46 -14.44 0.13
C VAL A 10 -9.78 -15.50 -0.72
N ARG A 11 -8.50 -15.70 -0.54
CA ARG A 11 -7.75 -16.64 -1.37
C ARG A 11 -6.75 -17.43 -0.56
N ALA A 12 -6.76 -18.74 -0.77
CA ALA A 12 -5.66 -19.59 -0.40
C ALA A 12 -4.48 -19.32 -1.35
N VAL A 13 -3.33 -18.97 -0.81
CA VAL A 13 -2.11 -18.75 -1.59
C VAL A 13 -1.05 -19.75 -1.18
N GLU A 14 -0.29 -20.26 -2.13
CA GLU A 14 0.80 -21.21 -1.86
C GLU A 14 1.95 -20.57 -1.08
N ASP A 15 2.18 -19.27 -1.32
CA ASP A 15 3.19 -18.49 -0.64
C ASP A 15 2.79 -17.01 -0.49
N ALA A 16 3.48 -16.31 0.40
CA ALA A 16 3.32 -14.87 0.63
C ALA A 16 4.38 -14.05 -0.13
N ARG A 17 4.92 -14.53 -1.25
CA ARG A 17 5.88 -13.77 -2.05
C ARG A 17 5.23 -12.54 -2.66
N SER A 18 6.00 -11.47 -2.77
CA SER A 18 5.51 -10.20 -3.31
C SER A 18 4.85 -10.32 -4.69
N GLU A 19 5.34 -11.24 -5.53
CA GLU A 19 4.79 -11.46 -6.87
C GLU A 19 3.41 -12.14 -6.83
N THR A 20 3.25 -13.17 -6.00
CA THR A 20 1.97 -13.88 -5.79
C THR A 20 0.91 -12.93 -5.24
N VAL A 21 1.29 -12.15 -4.22
CA VAL A 21 0.43 -11.16 -3.59
C VAL A 21 0.08 -10.05 -4.59
N ARG A 22 1.03 -9.56 -5.39
CA ARG A 22 0.79 -8.56 -6.43
C ARG A 22 -0.26 -9.00 -7.43
N LYS A 23 -0.16 -10.23 -7.96
CA LYS A 23 -1.15 -10.80 -8.90
C LYS A 23 -2.56 -10.86 -8.29
N SER A 24 -2.67 -11.09 -6.98
CA SER A 24 -3.96 -11.03 -6.29
C SER A 24 -4.51 -9.60 -6.26
N PHE A 25 -3.69 -8.62 -5.95
CA PHE A 25 -4.11 -7.21 -6.00
C PHE A 25 -4.45 -6.72 -7.41
N GLU A 26 -3.72 -7.16 -8.44
CA GLU A 26 -4.04 -6.83 -9.84
C GLU A 26 -5.47 -7.28 -10.19
N ARG A 27 -5.85 -8.53 -9.86
CA ARG A 27 -7.23 -9.01 -10.06
C ARG A 27 -8.28 -8.23 -9.27
N ILE A 28 -7.95 -7.85 -8.02
CA ILE A 28 -8.85 -7.02 -7.21
C ILE A 28 -9.03 -5.65 -7.86
N PHE A 29 -7.95 -5.02 -8.31
CA PHE A 29 -8.01 -3.70 -8.94
C PHE A 29 -8.72 -3.72 -10.30
N GLU A 30 -8.59 -4.79 -11.07
CA GLU A 30 -9.34 -4.99 -12.31
C GLU A 30 -10.85 -5.07 -12.09
N ARG A 31 -11.29 -5.72 -11.00
CA ARG A 31 -12.70 -5.93 -10.69
C ARG A 31 -13.35 -4.77 -9.95
N HIS A 32 -12.62 -4.15 -9.04
CA HIS A 32 -13.15 -3.21 -8.06
C HIS A 32 -12.60 -1.78 -8.21
N GLY A 33 -11.65 -1.56 -9.11
CA GLY A 33 -10.93 -0.30 -9.27
C GLY A 33 -9.86 -0.08 -8.19
N LEU A 34 -9.13 1.03 -8.32
CA LEU A 34 -8.05 1.39 -7.39
C LEU A 34 -8.62 2.06 -6.14
N PRO A 35 -8.28 1.60 -4.92
CA PRO A 35 -8.67 2.28 -3.70
C PRO A 35 -7.91 3.60 -3.52
N GLU A 36 -8.41 4.48 -2.65
CA GLU A 36 -7.67 5.69 -2.24
C GLU A 36 -6.46 5.32 -1.37
N ALA A 37 -6.64 4.36 -0.47
CA ALA A 37 -5.60 3.90 0.44
C ALA A 37 -5.68 2.40 0.70
N ILE A 38 -4.54 1.80 1.04
CA ILE A 38 -4.44 0.42 1.51
C ILE A 38 -3.84 0.42 2.91
N ARG A 39 -4.58 -0.17 3.85
CA ARG A 39 -4.07 -0.48 5.18
C ARG A 39 -3.49 -1.89 5.17
N SER A 40 -2.24 -2.02 5.58
CA SER A 40 -1.57 -3.31 5.74
C SER A 40 -0.87 -3.38 7.09
N ASP A 41 -0.51 -4.61 7.48
CA ASP A 41 0.44 -4.79 8.56
C ASP A 41 1.85 -4.30 8.16
N ASN A 42 2.77 -4.30 9.12
CA ASN A 42 4.16 -3.91 8.89
C ASN A 42 5.06 -5.09 8.51
N GLY A 43 4.46 -6.23 8.15
CA GLY A 43 5.15 -7.45 7.75
C GLY A 43 5.48 -7.50 6.25
N SER A 44 6.36 -8.44 5.88
CA SER A 44 6.59 -8.79 4.48
C SER A 44 5.34 -9.50 3.93
N PRO A 45 4.93 -9.23 2.66
CA PRO A 45 5.59 -8.41 1.64
C PRO A 45 5.18 -6.93 1.63
N PHE A 46 4.34 -6.48 2.55
CA PHE A 46 3.74 -5.14 2.54
C PHE A 46 4.70 -4.04 2.97
N ALA A 47 5.61 -4.35 3.89
CA ALA A 47 6.62 -3.43 4.37
C ALA A 47 8.02 -4.07 4.40
N SER A 48 9.06 -3.21 4.42
CA SER A 48 10.46 -3.62 4.54
C SER A 48 11.15 -2.85 5.66
N ARG A 49 11.72 -3.55 6.62
CA ARG A 49 12.50 -2.92 7.70
C ARG A 49 13.73 -2.17 7.21
N GLN A 50 14.29 -2.62 6.08
CA GLN A 50 15.49 -2.02 5.46
C GLN A 50 15.13 -1.00 4.37
N GLY A 51 13.89 -0.97 3.92
CA GLY A 51 13.41 -0.06 2.89
C GLY A 51 13.37 1.38 3.39
N LEU A 52 13.66 2.32 2.50
CA LEU A 52 13.49 3.74 2.75
C LEU A 52 12.00 4.02 3.07
N LEU A 53 11.72 4.72 4.16
CA LEU A 53 10.36 4.90 4.71
C LEU A 53 9.60 3.58 4.92
N GLY A 54 10.31 2.47 5.14
CA GLY A 54 9.71 1.15 5.28
C GLY A 54 9.07 0.60 4.00
N LEU A 55 9.35 1.18 2.82
CA LEU A 55 8.76 0.76 1.56
C LEU A 55 9.33 -0.59 1.10
N SER A 56 8.43 -1.53 0.80
CA SER A 56 8.72 -2.75 0.05
C SER A 56 8.50 -2.51 -1.46
N ARG A 57 8.87 -3.46 -2.31
CA ARG A 57 8.56 -3.39 -3.75
C ARG A 57 7.05 -3.36 -4.01
N LEU A 58 6.27 -4.06 -3.20
CA LEU A 58 4.81 -4.08 -3.31
C LEU A 58 4.20 -2.72 -2.94
N SER A 59 4.61 -2.13 -1.81
CA SER A 59 4.12 -0.81 -1.40
C SER A 59 4.61 0.31 -2.31
N VAL A 60 5.81 0.19 -2.90
CA VAL A 60 6.28 1.09 -3.97
C VAL A 60 5.32 1.04 -5.17
N TRP A 61 4.92 -0.14 -5.60
CA TRP A 61 3.97 -0.30 -6.70
C TRP A 61 2.60 0.35 -6.38
N TRP A 62 2.08 0.22 -5.16
CA TRP A 62 0.85 0.91 -4.76
C TRP A 62 0.99 2.44 -4.84
N VAL A 63 2.13 2.98 -4.37
CA VAL A 63 2.41 4.42 -4.49
C VAL A 63 2.46 4.89 -5.94
N VAL A 64 3.04 4.08 -6.84
CA VAL A 64 3.06 4.34 -8.29
C VAL A 64 1.65 4.39 -8.87
N LEU A 65 0.73 3.54 -8.40
CA LEU A 65 -0.69 3.56 -8.78
C LEU A 65 -1.48 4.71 -8.12
N GLY A 66 -0.83 5.56 -7.35
CA GLY A 66 -1.47 6.67 -6.66
C GLY A 66 -2.33 6.23 -5.46
N ILE A 67 -2.00 5.09 -4.85
CA ILE A 67 -2.67 4.56 -3.65
C ILE A 67 -1.88 4.99 -2.41
N ASP A 68 -2.58 5.51 -1.40
CA ASP A 68 -1.99 5.88 -0.11
C ASP A 68 -1.68 4.65 0.73
N LEU A 69 -0.60 4.74 1.51
CA LEU A 69 -0.21 3.67 2.43
C LEU A 69 -0.66 4.02 3.84
N GLU A 70 -1.60 3.25 4.39
CA GLU A 70 -1.95 3.30 5.80
C GLU A 70 -1.26 2.16 6.54
N ARG A 71 -0.48 2.49 7.54
CA ARG A 71 0.20 1.50 8.38
C ARG A 71 -0.42 1.44 9.74
N GLY A 72 -0.62 0.22 10.26
CA GLY A 72 -1.01 0.01 11.64
C GLY A 72 0.01 0.67 12.58
N ARG A 73 -0.46 1.29 13.65
CA ARG A 73 0.40 1.89 14.67
C ARG A 73 1.22 0.79 15.36
N PRO A 74 2.53 0.96 15.52
CA PRO A 74 3.34 0.01 16.26
C PRO A 74 2.79 -0.22 17.67
N GLY A 75 2.64 -1.49 18.07
CA GLY A 75 2.14 -1.84 19.40
C GLY A 75 0.63 -1.69 19.62
N HIS A 76 -0.16 -1.48 18.55
CA HIS A 76 -1.62 -1.35 18.63
C HIS A 76 -2.32 -2.45 17.81
N PRO A 77 -2.35 -3.71 18.30
CA PRO A 77 -2.97 -4.83 17.58
C PRO A 77 -4.49 -4.61 17.37
N GLN A 78 -5.13 -3.82 18.21
CA GLN A 78 -6.55 -3.47 18.07
C GLN A 78 -6.87 -2.75 16.74
N ASP A 79 -5.90 -2.15 16.07
CA ASP A 79 -6.09 -1.54 14.76
C ASP A 79 -6.46 -2.58 13.68
N ASN A 80 -6.08 -3.87 13.90
CA ASN A 80 -6.38 -5.01 13.03
C ASN A 80 -7.38 -6.01 13.61
N ALA A 81 -7.99 -5.71 14.76
CA ALA A 81 -8.85 -6.66 15.48
C ALA A 81 -10.03 -7.19 14.63
N GLY A 82 -10.59 -6.36 13.75
CA GLY A 82 -11.65 -6.79 12.83
C GLY A 82 -11.17 -7.84 11.81
N HIS A 83 -9.98 -7.65 11.28
CA HIS A 83 -9.34 -8.56 10.34
C HIS A 83 -8.95 -9.89 11.00
N GLU A 84 -8.41 -9.84 12.22
CA GLU A 84 -8.09 -11.05 13.00
C GLU A 84 -9.35 -11.86 13.34
N ARG A 85 -10.45 -11.18 13.70
CA ARG A 85 -11.73 -11.85 13.95
C ARG A 85 -12.23 -12.56 12.70
N MET A 86 -12.22 -11.88 11.56
CA MET A 86 -12.64 -12.46 10.28
C MET A 86 -11.81 -13.70 9.92
N HIS A 87 -10.47 -13.66 10.09
CA HIS A 87 -9.62 -14.83 9.88
C HIS A 87 -9.99 -16.01 10.80
N LYS A 88 -10.28 -15.73 12.08
CA LYS A 88 -10.74 -16.78 13.02
C LYS A 88 -12.09 -17.38 12.61
N ASP A 89 -13.01 -16.56 12.12
CA ASP A 89 -14.32 -17.01 11.67
C ASP A 89 -14.19 -17.88 10.41
N ILE A 90 -13.37 -17.47 9.43
CA ILE A 90 -13.05 -18.27 8.25
C ILE A 90 -12.44 -19.61 8.64
N SER A 91 -11.39 -19.63 9.48
CA SER A 91 -10.74 -20.87 9.91
C SER A 91 -11.72 -21.80 10.58
N ARG A 92 -12.50 -21.32 11.55
CA ARG A 92 -13.46 -22.14 12.30
C ARG A 92 -14.54 -22.74 11.41
N GLU A 93 -15.08 -21.96 10.45
CA GLU A 93 -16.17 -22.41 9.60
C GLU A 93 -15.70 -23.35 8.49
N LEU A 94 -14.48 -23.16 7.96
CA LEU A 94 -13.92 -24.01 6.92
C LEU A 94 -13.24 -25.28 7.45
N GLU A 95 -12.61 -25.23 8.64
CA GLU A 95 -12.08 -26.45 9.30
C GLU A 95 -13.19 -27.46 9.61
N ALA A 96 -14.40 -26.96 9.91
CA ALA A 96 -15.56 -27.83 10.14
C ALA A 96 -16.01 -28.58 8.87
N VAL A 97 -15.66 -28.10 7.67
CA VAL A 97 -16.03 -28.69 6.37
C VAL A 97 -14.92 -29.60 5.81
N GLY A 98 -13.71 -29.56 6.40
CA GLY A 98 -12.60 -30.46 6.04
C GLY A 98 -11.90 -30.16 4.72
N GLU A 99 -12.24 -29.07 4.03
CA GLU A 99 -11.63 -28.66 2.77
C GLU A 99 -11.34 -27.16 2.75
N CYS A 100 -10.05 -26.82 2.59
CA CYS A 100 -9.62 -25.46 2.26
C CYS A 100 -9.57 -25.26 0.74
N ALA A 101 -10.61 -25.69 0.03
CA ALA A 101 -10.74 -25.49 -1.40
C ALA A 101 -11.09 -24.02 -1.70
N GLN A 102 -10.58 -23.45 -2.79
CA GLN A 102 -10.90 -22.07 -3.18
C GLN A 102 -12.40 -21.84 -3.32
N ASP A 103 -13.14 -22.84 -3.81
CA ASP A 103 -14.59 -22.78 -3.95
C ASP A 103 -15.31 -22.56 -2.60
N ALA A 104 -14.83 -23.20 -1.53
CA ALA A 104 -15.38 -23.00 -0.18
C ALA A 104 -15.10 -21.58 0.34
N LEU A 105 -13.92 -21.02 0.05
CA LEU A 105 -13.58 -19.62 0.37
C LEU A 105 -14.46 -18.64 -0.41
N ASP A 106 -14.71 -18.92 -1.68
CA ASP A 106 -15.57 -18.08 -2.52
C ASP A 106 -17.02 -18.12 -2.06
N LEU A 107 -17.57 -19.29 -1.70
CA LEU A 107 -18.90 -19.43 -1.11
C LEU A 107 -19.01 -18.70 0.24
N TRP A 108 -17.99 -18.84 1.09
CA TRP A 108 -17.94 -18.13 2.36
C TRP A 108 -17.96 -16.62 2.18
N ARG A 109 -17.19 -16.10 1.21
CA ARG A 109 -17.17 -14.67 0.85
C ARG A 109 -18.53 -14.19 0.36
N GLU A 110 -19.19 -14.95 -0.49
CA GLU A 110 -20.54 -14.62 -0.99
C GLU A 110 -21.55 -14.56 0.18
N SER A 111 -21.56 -15.59 1.04
CA SER A 111 -22.42 -15.58 2.22
C SER A 111 -22.13 -14.41 3.14
N PHE A 112 -20.84 -14.10 3.41
CA PHE A 112 -20.45 -12.94 4.22
C PHE A 112 -20.96 -11.63 3.66
N ASN A 113 -20.86 -11.42 2.35
CA ASN A 113 -21.21 -10.17 1.71
C ASN A 113 -22.72 -9.97 1.50
N TYR A 114 -23.48 -11.05 1.26
CA TYR A 114 -24.86 -10.94 0.80
C TYR A 114 -25.89 -11.59 1.70
N GLU A 115 -25.50 -12.44 2.65
CA GLU A 115 -26.42 -13.18 3.52
C GLU A 115 -26.28 -12.84 5.01
N ARG A 116 -25.16 -12.18 5.41
CA ARG A 116 -24.85 -11.87 6.82
C ARG A 116 -25.08 -10.38 7.10
N PRO A 117 -26.19 -10.02 7.78
CA PRO A 117 -26.42 -8.64 8.19
C PRO A 117 -25.41 -8.21 9.27
N HIS A 118 -24.94 -6.98 9.16
CA HIS A 118 -23.99 -6.41 10.12
C HIS A 118 -24.65 -5.29 10.93
N GLU A 119 -24.57 -5.39 12.25
CA GLU A 119 -25.12 -4.38 13.18
C GLU A 119 -24.56 -2.97 12.87
N ALA A 120 -23.26 -2.88 12.58
CA ALA A 120 -22.59 -1.63 12.21
C ALA A 120 -23.11 -0.99 10.91
N LEU A 121 -23.84 -1.76 10.06
CA LEU A 121 -24.53 -1.29 8.84
C LEU A 121 -26.04 -1.12 9.04
N GLY A 122 -26.52 -1.11 10.28
CA GLY A 122 -27.95 -1.09 10.55
C GLY A 122 -28.66 -2.34 10.06
N MET A 123 -28.05 -3.51 10.27
CA MET A 123 -28.55 -4.83 9.86
C MET A 123 -28.65 -5.02 8.33
N ARG A 124 -27.90 -4.25 7.55
CA ARG A 124 -27.74 -4.50 6.11
C ARG A 124 -26.52 -5.40 5.85
N CYS A 125 -26.55 -6.10 4.72
CA CYS A 125 -25.41 -6.86 4.25
C CYS A 125 -24.32 -5.94 3.64
N PRO A 126 -23.01 -6.29 3.72
CA PRO A 126 -21.95 -5.50 3.12
C PRO A 126 -22.16 -5.20 1.64
N GLY A 127 -22.67 -6.18 0.87
CA GLY A 127 -22.93 -6.03 -0.57
C GLY A 127 -23.98 -5.00 -0.92
N GLU A 128 -24.91 -4.66 0.00
CA GLU A 128 -25.94 -3.64 -0.22
C GLU A 128 -25.40 -2.20 -0.11
N VAL A 129 -24.24 -2.02 0.50
CA VAL A 129 -23.63 -0.70 0.76
C VAL A 129 -22.29 -0.50 0.07
N TYR A 130 -21.74 -1.56 -0.51
CA TYR A 130 -20.48 -1.51 -1.21
C TYR A 130 -20.63 -0.80 -2.56
N LEU A 131 -19.68 0.10 -2.84
CA LEU A 131 -19.52 0.74 -4.14
C LEU A 131 -18.09 0.52 -4.62
N ALA A 132 -17.95 0.02 -5.85
CA ALA A 132 -16.65 -0.11 -6.49
C ALA A 132 -16.01 1.27 -6.71
N SER A 133 -14.71 1.34 -6.74
CA SER A 133 -14.00 2.58 -7.02
C SER A 133 -14.22 3.03 -8.47
N GLU A 134 -14.40 4.33 -8.67
CA GLU A 134 -14.44 4.92 -10.02
C GLU A 134 -13.05 5.01 -10.67
N ARG A 135 -11.97 4.89 -9.87
CA ARG A 135 -10.60 4.90 -10.36
C ARG A 135 -10.26 3.56 -11.00
N LYS A 136 -10.29 3.48 -12.32
CA LYS A 136 -9.99 2.23 -13.03
C LYS A 136 -8.52 1.88 -12.95
N TYR A 137 -8.22 0.57 -12.89
CA TYR A 137 -6.88 0.05 -13.04
C TYR A 137 -6.56 -0.14 -14.52
N GLU A 138 -5.64 0.65 -15.05
CA GLU A 138 -5.19 0.64 -16.45
C GLU A 138 -3.82 -0.04 -16.62
N GLY A 139 -3.42 -0.83 -15.63
CA GLY A 139 -2.09 -1.42 -15.59
C GLY A 139 -1.08 -0.58 -14.82
N THR A 140 0.16 -1.05 -14.80
CA THR A 140 1.27 -0.34 -14.16
C THR A 140 1.92 0.60 -15.19
N PRO A 141 2.09 1.91 -14.90
CA PRO A 141 2.78 2.81 -15.81
C PRO A 141 4.25 2.40 -16.00
N GLU A 142 4.84 2.77 -17.12
CA GLU A 142 6.26 2.45 -17.41
C GLU A 142 7.21 3.17 -16.45
N ASP A 143 6.89 4.41 -16.07
CA ASP A 143 7.64 5.22 -15.11
C ASP A 143 6.79 6.35 -14.53
N LEU A 144 7.36 7.07 -13.56
CA LEU A 144 6.79 8.28 -12.99
C LEU A 144 7.31 9.52 -13.72
N ASP A 145 6.43 10.49 -13.96
CA ASP A 145 6.78 11.77 -14.57
C ASP A 145 6.97 12.85 -13.50
N TYR A 146 7.98 13.70 -13.70
CA TYR A 146 8.37 14.79 -12.81
C TYR A 146 8.55 16.12 -13.58
N PRO A 147 7.49 16.70 -14.14
CA PRO A 147 7.60 17.84 -15.08
C PRO A 147 8.22 19.09 -14.47
N LYS A 148 8.25 19.22 -13.13
CA LYS A 148 8.82 20.37 -12.40
C LYS A 148 10.07 20.04 -11.59
N MET A 149 10.64 18.84 -11.76
CA MET A 149 11.81 18.35 -11.03
C MET A 149 12.79 17.70 -11.99
N CYS A 150 14.06 17.62 -11.60
CA CYS A 150 15.02 16.83 -12.34
C CYS A 150 14.79 15.35 -12.04
N SER A 151 14.49 14.55 -13.06
CA SER A 151 14.26 13.11 -12.89
C SER A 151 15.57 12.31 -12.89
N ARG A 152 15.65 11.28 -12.05
CA ARG A 152 16.76 10.30 -12.03
C ARG A 152 16.22 8.90 -11.86
N ARG A 153 16.59 8.00 -12.78
CA ARG A 153 16.26 6.58 -12.71
C ARG A 153 17.03 5.90 -11.60
N VAL A 154 16.34 5.14 -10.76
CA VAL A 154 16.97 4.31 -9.72
C VAL A 154 17.38 2.99 -10.35
N SER A 155 18.66 2.63 -10.26
CA SER A 155 19.16 1.36 -10.75
C SER A 155 18.54 0.18 -9.96
N PRO A 156 18.58 -1.07 -10.47
CA PRO A 156 18.13 -2.24 -9.74
C PRO A 156 18.81 -2.44 -8.38
N ARG A 157 20.01 -1.86 -8.20
CA ARG A 157 20.75 -1.87 -6.95
C ARG A 157 20.35 -0.73 -5.99
N GLY A 158 19.38 0.10 -6.35
CA GLY A 158 18.88 1.20 -5.49
C GLY A 158 19.68 2.48 -5.57
N LEU A 159 20.50 2.66 -6.60
CA LEU A 159 21.39 3.82 -6.78
C LEU A 159 20.83 4.78 -7.82
N ILE A 160 20.98 6.07 -7.58
CA ILE A 160 20.86 7.13 -8.59
C ILE A 160 22.23 7.74 -8.87
N SER A 161 22.38 8.37 -10.05
CA SER A 161 23.58 9.14 -10.38
C SER A 161 23.34 10.63 -10.15
N LEU A 162 24.15 11.25 -9.31
CA LEU A 162 24.20 12.68 -9.08
C LEU A 162 25.57 13.19 -9.46
N GLU A 163 25.64 14.09 -10.47
CA GLU A 163 26.91 14.65 -10.96
C GLU A 163 27.97 13.57 -11.28
N GLY A 164 27.52 12.47 -11.90
CA GLY A 164 28.38 11.35 -12.24
C GLY A 164 28.76 10.41 -11.09
N GLN A 165 28.28 10.67 -9.87
CA GLN A 165 28.57 9.85 -8.69
C GLN A 165 27.33 9.08 -8.21
N PRO A 166 27.49 7.82 -7.76
CA PRO A 166 26.39 7.03 -7.27
C PRO A 166 25.96 7.43 -5.85
N LEU A 167 24.65 7.58 -5.65
CA LEU A 167 24.03 7.75 -4.33
C LEU A 167 23.04 6.62 -4.09
N PHE A 168 23.16 5.91 -2.98
CA PHE A 168 22.21 4.87 -2.61
C PHE A 168 20.95 5.45 -1.98
N LEU A 169 19.78 5.06 -2.50
CA LEU A 169 18.47 5.38 -1.94
C LEU A 169 17.82 4.14 -1.33
N SER A 170 17.37 3.22 -2.19
CA SER A 170 16.72 1.98 -1.74
C SER A 170 16.58 1.00 -2.91
N THR A 171 16.79 -0.28 -2.66
CA THR A 171 16.56 -1.33 -3.66
C THR A 171 15.08 -1.54 -3.98
N SER A 172 14.16 -1.14 -3.10
CA SER A 172 12.72 -1.22 -3.35
C SER A 172 12.25 -0.27 -4.44
N LEU A 173 12.97 0.83 -4.68
CA LEU A 173 12.70 1.82 -5.73
C LEU A 173 13.33 1.44 -7.08
N GLY A 174 14.11 0.36 -7.14
CA GLY A 174 14.82 -0.05 -8.35
C GLY A 174 13.90 -0.22 -9.55
N GLY A 175 14.26 0.43 -10.66
CA GLY A 175 13.46 0.45 -11.87
C GLY A 175 12.51 1.64 -12.01
N TRP A 176 12.34 2.47 -10.98
CA TRP A 176 11.53 3.68 -11.02
C TRP A 176 12.38 4.95 -11.04
N SER A 177 11.82 6.03 -11.52
CA SER A 177 12.45 7.35 -11.41
C SER A 177 12.03 8.06 -10.12
N VAL A 178 12.93 8.90 -9.61
CA VAL A 178 12.69 9.85 -8.50
C VAL A 178 12.83 11.28 -9.01
N GLY A 179 12.09 12.21 -8.43
CA GLY A 179 12.19 13.63 -8.69
C GLY A 179 13.17 14.30 -7.72
N LEU A 180 14.04 15.14 -8.24
CA LEU A 180 14.97 15.94 -7.47
C LEU A 180 14.56 17.41 -7.58
N LYS A 181 14.26 18.03 -6.45
CA LYS A 181 13.83 19.44 -6.37
C LYS A 181 14.86 20.23 -5.58
N PRO A 182 15.54 21.21 -6.18
CA PRO A 182 16.47 22.06 -5.46
C PRO A 182 15.71 22.93 -4.45
N ILE A 183 16.23 23.03 -3.22
CA ILE A 183 15.69 23.85 -2.14
C ILE A 183 16.71 24.85 -1.59
N ALA A 184 18.00 24.60 -1.80
CA ALA A 184 19.11 25.50 -1.52
C ALA A 184 20.23 25.25 -2.53
N GLU A 185 21.34 26.00 -2.47
CA GLU A 185 22.46 25.92 -3.41
C GLU A 185 22.99 24.50 -3.57
N ASP A 186 23.22 23.79 -2.47
CA ASP A 186 23.74 22.41 -2.45
C ASP A 186 22.76 21.39 -1.85
N VAL A 187 21.46 21.72 -1.73
CA VAL A 187 20.47 20.83 -1.12
C VAL A 187 19.31 20.55 -2.04
N MET A 188 19.03 19.26 -2.24
CA MET A 188 17.88 18.80 -3.03
C MET A 188 16.96 17.91 -2.20
N GLU A 189 15.65 18.11 -2.35
CA GLU A 189 14.64 17.14 -1.94
C GLU A 189 14.59 15.99 -2.94
N VAL A 190 14.43 14.78 -2.43
CA VAL A 190 14.23 13.56 -3.23
C VAL A 190 12.80 13.10 -3.05
N TRP A 191 12.04 13.06 -4.15
CA TRP A 191 10.63 12.71 -4.17
C TRP A 191 10.39 11.42 -4.94
N PHE A 192 9.49 10.58 -4.42
CA PHE A 192 8.95 9.43 -5.13
C PHE A 192 7.43 9.58 -5.22
N ALA A 193 6.91 9.79 -6.43
CA ALA A 193 5.55 10.25 -6.63
C ALA A 193 5.25 11.47 -5.73
N ARG A 194 4.33 11.33 -4.78
CA ARG A 194 4.00 12.36 -3.78
C ARG A 194 4.74 12.24 -2.43
N LEU A 195 5.61 11.23 -2.29
CA LEU A 195 6.33 10.99 -1.04
C LEU A 195 7.68 11.71 -1.04
N LEU A 196 7.91 12.56 -0.05
CA LEU A 196 9.24 13.07 0.24
C LEU A 196 10.07 11.95 0.87
N LEU A 197 11.09 11.48 0.16
CA LEU A 197 11.99 10.43 0.63
C LEU A 197 13.06 10.96 1.57
N GLY A 198 13.45 12.21 1.41
CA GLY A 198 14.50 12.86 2.18
C GLY A 198 15.15 14.00 1.42
N GLN A 199 16.31 14.42 1.90
CA GLN A 199 17.11 15.47 1.30
C GLN A 199 18.52 14.96 1.05
N VAL A 200 19.13 15.39 -0.01
CA VAL A 200 20.53 15.16 -0.34
C VAL A 200 21.30 16.46 -0.32
N ASP A 201 22.40 16.46 0.43
CA ASP A 201 23.41 17.51 0.40
C ASP A 201 24.44 17.13 -0.66
N LEU A 202 24.57 17.97 -1.70
CA LEU A 202 25.45 17.69 -2.85
C LEU A 202 26.93 17.87 -2.51
N ALA A 203 27.26 18.80 -1.60
CA ALA A 203 28.64 19.07 -1.18
C ALA A 203 29.22 17.90 -0.36
N THR A 204 28.43 17.39 0.59
CA THR A 204 28.83 16.26 1.46
C THR A 204 28.41 14.90 0.92
N ARG A 205 27.50 14.88 -0.08
CA ARG A 205 26.89 13.66 -0.64
C ARG A 205 26.15 12.82 0.40
N ASN A 206 25.64 13.46 1.42
CA ASN A 206 24.90 12.80 2.48
C ASN A 206 23.42 12.82 2.17
N PHE A 207 22.77 11.65 2.25
CA PHE A 207 21.32 11.52 2.13
C PHE A 207 20.69 11.40 3.52
N ILE A 208 19.92 12.41 3.88
CA ILE A 208 19.17 12.47 5.14
C ILE A 208 17.74 12.02 4.82
N ARG A 209 17.32 10.89 5.39
CA ARG A 209 15.97 10.34 5.22
C ARG A 209 14.94 11.27 5.82
N ALA A 210 13.78 11.39 5.17
CA ALA A 210 12.64 12.04 5.79
C ALA A 210 12.16 11.23 7.00
N ASP A 211 11.74 11.92 8.05
CA ASP A 211 11.07 11.28 9.18
C ASP A 211 9.71 10.73 8.74
N ILE A 212 9.41 9.50 9.14
CA ILE A 212 8.08 8.91 9.00
C ILE A 212 7.18 9.64 10.01
N ARG A 213 6.68 10.82 9.67
CA ARG A 213 5.58 11.40 10.44
C ARG A 213 4.32 10.66 9.99
N PRO A 214 3.54 10.07 10.93
CA PRO A 214 2.20 9.59 10.57
C PRO A 214 1.46 10.77 9.94
N ASN A 215 0.87 10.56 8.76
CA ASN A 215 0.05 11.57 8.09
C ASN A 215 -0.91 12.17 9.12
N LYS A 216 -0.70 13.42 9.49
CA LYS A 216 -1.76 14.22 10.08
C LYS A 216 -2.80 14.37 8.97
N THR A 217 -3.90 13.65 9.10
CA THR A 217 -5.11 13.88 8.32
C THR A 217 -5.35 15.37 8.23
N ALA A 218 -5.48 15.88 7.01
CA ALA A 218 -5.85 17.25 6.68
C ALA A 218 -7.32 17.48 7.12
N ASN A 219 -7.56 17.59 8.43
CA ASN A 219 -8.87 17.88 9.03
C ASN A 219 -8.71 18.73 10.30
N GLU A 220 -7.84 19.76 10.25
CA GLU A 220 -7.81 20.82 11.24
C GLU A 220 -7.58 22.18 10.56
N THR A 221 -8.46 22.54 9.64
CA THR A 221 -8.61 23.95 9.22
C THR A 221 -10.06 24.15 8.80
N GLU A 222 -10.91 24.32 9.81
CA GLU A 222 -12.13 25.13 9.78
C GLU A 222 -12.85 25.01 11.12
N LYS A 223 -12.36 25.77 12.11
CA LYS A 223 -13.16 26.28 13.22
C LYS A 223 -12.52 27.59 13.66
N VAL A 224 -12.94 28.64 13.05
CA VAL A 224 -13.06 29.99 13.67
C VAL A 224 -14.46 30.46 13.37
#